data_66567b374b32c329282fcef67e297361
#
_entry.id   66567b374b32c329282fcef67e297361
#
_cell.length_a   1.000
_cell.length_b   1.000
_cell.length_c   1.000
_cell.angle_alpha   90.00
_cell.angle_beta   90.00
_cell.angle_gamma   90.00
#
_symmetry.space_group_name_H-M   'P 1'
#
loop_
_entity.id
_entity.type
_entity.pdbx_description
1 polymer ?
#
loop_
_entity_poly.entity_id
_entity_poly.type
_entity_poly.pdbx_seq_one_letter_code
_entity_poly.pdbx_strand_id
1 'polypeptide(L)'
;MEQSWQQNNEYECMKYSVLMPVYHKENPAYFYQAAASMMNQTIPPDEFVLVCDGPLTPVLDETIQTIDREWPGVLQVLRLPVCGGIARALAAGVEACRNEWIARMDSDDIACPDRCEKQLRRYAEEAVGKSLGKKAEQGKLGLLSGKIA
;
A
#
# COMPACT_ATOMS: atom_id res chain seq x y z
N MET A 1 -7.32 -32.31 8.15
CA MET A 1 -6.39 -31.53 8.42
C MET A 1 -5.81 -30.85 7.29
N GLU A 2 -5.34 -31.45 6.34
CA GLU A 2 -4.83 -30.77 5.27
C GLU A 2 -5.80 -30.02 4.53
N GLN A 3 -7.04 -30.45 4.54
CA GLN A 3 -7.99 -29.72 3.81
C GLN A 3 -8.32 -28.43 4.38
N SER A 4 -8.24 -28.31 5.67
CA SER A 4 -8.67 -27.07 6.25
C SER A 4 -7.74 -25.96 5.90
N TRP A 5 -6.47 -26.17 5.82
CA TRP A 5 -5.66 -25.03 5.50
C TRP A 5 -5.58 -24.81 4.01
N GLN A 6 -6.03 -25.73 3.23
CA GLN A 6 -6.14 -25.43 1.86
C GLN A 6 -7.32 -24.54 1.60
N GLN A 7 -8.31 -24.59 2.41
CA GLN A 7 -9.44 -23.77 2.16
C GLN A 7 -9.24 -22.37 2.53
N ASN A 8 -8.32 -22.09 3.36
CA ASN A 8 -8.23 -20.78 3.90
C ASN A 8 -7.19 -19.87 3.37
N ASN A 9 -6.56 -20.24 2.31
CA ASN A 9 -5.46 -19.45 1.88
C ASN A 9 -5.64 -18.72 0.58
N GLU A 10 -6.88 -18.54 0.15
CA GLU A 10 -7.05 -17.82 -1.08
C GLU A 10 -6.61 -16.40 -0.97
N TYR A 11 -6.85 -15.78 0.18
CA TYR A 11 -6.46 -14.39 0.34
C TYR A 11 -4.96 -14.23 0.42
N GLU A 12 -4.25 -15.27 0.74
CA GLU A 12 -2.79 -15.19 0.80
C GLU A 12 -2.17 -15.13 -0.58
N CYS A 13 -2.91 -15.54 -1.58
CA CYS A 13 -2.41 -15.44 -2.94
C CYS A 13 -2.80 -14.14 -3.59
N MET A 14 -3.58 -13.32 -2.92
CA MET A 14 -3.99 -12.06 -3.49
C MET A 14 -2.83 -11.08 -3.39
N LYS A 15 -2.50 -10.46 -4.50
CA LYS A 15 -1.40 -9.51 -4.52
C LYS A 15 -1.94 -8.12 -4.38
N TYR A 16 -1.24 -7.29 -3.66
CA TYR A 16 -1.70 -5.93 -3.48
C TYR A 16 -0.54 -4.97 -3.47
N SER A 17 -0.85 -3.71 -3.75
CA SER A 17 0.12 -2.63 -3.74
C SER A 17 -0.19 -1.73 -2.56
N VAL A 18 0.84 -1.21 -1.92
CA VAL A 18 0.66 -0.14 -0.94
C VAL A 18 0.80 1.16 -1.70
N LEU A 19 -0.03 2.14 -1.38
CA LEU A 19 0.05 3.45 -1.98
C LEU A 19 0.22 4.47 -0.86
N MET A 20 1.34 5.17 -0.83
CA MET A 20 1.63 6.13 0.23
C MET A 20 2.13 7.43 -0.38
N PRO A 21 1.44 8.54 -0.14
CA PRO A 21 1.95 9.85 -0.56
C PRO A 21 2.83 10.44 0.53
N VAL A 22 3.83 11.19 0.15
CA VAL A 22 4.68 11.88 1.12
C VAL A 22 5.06 13.23 0.51
N TYR A 23 5.21 14.25 1.35
CA TYR A 23 5.60 15.56 0.87
C TYR A 23 6.65 16.14 1.81
N HIS A 24 7.18 17.30 1.44
CA HIS A 24 8.40 17.81 2.07
C HIS A 24 8.28 18.14 3.56
N LYS A 25 7.07 18.32 4.07
CA LYS A 25 6.93 18.64 5.49
C LYS A 25 6.75 17.43 6.37
N GLU A 26 6.82 16.23 5.81
CA GLU A 26 6.65 15.04 6.62
C GLU A 26 7.85 14.84 7.54
N ASN A 27 7.60 14.29 8.72
CA ASN A 27 8.66 13.95 9.67
C ASN A 27 9.32 12.65 9.22
N PRO A 28 10.64 12.63 9.02
CA PRO A 28 11.28 11.42 8.50
C PRO A 28 11.12 10.19 9.36
N ALA A 29 11.10 10.34 10.69
CA ALA A 29 10.93 9.20 11.57
C ALA A 29 9.53 8.62 11.44
N TYR A 30 8.53 9.49 11.34
CA TYR A 30 7.15 9.01 11.17
C TYR A 30 7.01 8.33 9.82
N PHE A 31 7.61 8.90 8.79
CA PHE A 31 7.55 8.33 7.47
C PHE A 31 8.18 6.93 7.46
N TYR A 32 9.34 6.78 8.08
CA TYR A 32 9.98 5.47 8.12
C TYR A 32 9.08 4.47 8.85
N GLN A 33 8.52 4.87 9.99
CA GLN A 33 7.69 3.98 10.78
C GLN A 33 6.43 3.57 10.01
N ALA A 34 5.83 4.51 9.30
CA ALA A 34 4.63 4.21 8.52
C ALA A 34 4.97 3.20 7.42
N ALA A 35 6.06 3.43 6.71
CA ALA A 35 6.46 2.53 5.64
C ALA A 35 6.81 1.15 6.19
N ALA A 36 7.55 1.10 7.29
CA ALA A 36 7.92 -0.18 7.88
C ALA A 36 6.69 -0.96 8.33
N SER A 37 5.68 -0.28 8.86
CA SER A 37 4.48 -0.97 9.31
C SER A 37 3.74 -1.62 8.15
N MET A 38 3.86 -1.07 6.96
CA MET A 38 3.22 -1.66 5.80
C MET A 38 4.09 -2.73 5.15
N MET A 39 5.40 -2.59 5.25
CA MET A 39 6.29 -3.63 4.72
C MET A 39 6.28 -4.87 5.60
N ASN A 40 6.04 -4.69 6.89
CA ASN A 40 6.09 -5.79 7.84
C ASN A 40 4.72 -6.39 8.14
N GLN A 41 3.79 -6.25 7.25
CA GLN A 41 2.47 -6.85 7.41
C GLN A 41 2.58 -8.38 7.40
N THR A 42 1.65 -9.05 8.05
CA THR A 42 1.63 -10.52 8.07
C THR A 42 1.51 -11.08 6.66
N ILE A 43 0.82 -10.35 5.76
CA ILE A 43 0.87 -10.67 4.35
C ILE A 43 1.49 -9.45 3.70
N PRO A 44 2.77 -9.50 3.36
CA PRO A 44 3.46 -8.31 2.86
C PRO A 44 2.98 -7.91 1.48
N PRO A 45 3.12 -6.65 1.14
CA PRO A 45 2.75 -6.21 -0.21
C PRO A 45 3.78 -6.68 -1.21
N ASP A 46 3.36 -6.90 -2.45
CA ASP A 46 4.32 -7.21 -3.49
C ASP A 46 4.76 -5.95 -4.21
N GLU A 47 4.13 -4.82 -3.95
CA GLU A 47 4.56 -3.56 -4.51
C GLU A 47 4.20 -2.43 -3.55
N PHE A 48 5.09 -1.46 -3.40
CA PHE A 48 4.84 -0.30 -2.56
C PHE A 48 5.09 0.91 -3.44
N VAL A 49 4.03 1.64 -3.79
CA VAL A 49 4.16 2.83 -4.60
C VAL A 49 4.19 4.04 -3.68
N LEU A 50 5.33 4.71 -3.65
CA LEU A 50 5.51 5.89 -2.85
C LEU A 50 5.44 7.09 -3.78
N VAL A 51 4.48 7.97 -3.55
CA VAL A 51 4.33 9.14 -4.39
C VAL A 51 4.90 10.34 -3.68
N CYS A 52 5.95 10.92 -4.23
CA CYS A 52 6.56 12.11 -3.67
C CYS A 52 5.85 13.29 -4.29
N ASP A 53 5.05 13.99 -3.47
CA ASP A 53 4.24 15.09 -3.96
C ASP A 53 5.10 16.35 -3.97
N GLY A 54 5.91 16.48 -5.00
CA GLY A 54 6.87 17.55 -5.13
C GLY A 54 8.23 17.16 -4.57
N PRO A 55 9.19 18.06 -4.66
CA PRO A 55 10.54 17.78 -4.16
C PRO A 55 10.54 17.56 -2.65
N LEU A 56 11.36 16.65 -2.20
CA LEU A 56 11.47 16.35 -0.79
C LEU A 56 12.76 16.91 -0.19
N THR A 57 12.85 16.88 1.12
CA THR A 57 14.08 17.31 1.78
C THR A 57 15.14 16.24 1.62
N PRO A 58 16.41 16.58 1.79
CA PRO A 58 17.48 15.56 1.71
C PRO A 58 17.30 14.44 2.72
N VAL A 59 16.80 14.74 3.92
CA VAL A 59 16.60 13.72 4.93
C VAL A 59 15.50 12.76 4.52
N LEU A 60 14.44 13.27 3.92
CA LEU A 60 13.38 12.39 3.43
C LEU A 60 13.89 11.52 2.28
N ASP A 61 14.70 12.09 1.41
CA ASP A 61 15.28 11.30 0.33
C ASP A 61 16.18 10.20 0.88
N GLU A 62 16.94 10.48 1.94
CA GLU A 62 17.74 9.44 2.56
C GLU A 62 16.88 8.36 3.17
N THR A 63 15.75 8.75 3.74
CA THR A 63 14.83 7.79 4.32
C THR A 63 14.30 6.85 3.23
N ILE A 64 14.01 7.39 2.06
CA ILE A 64 13.58 6.56 0.94
C ILE A 64 14.66 5.54 0.59
N GLN A 65 15.91 5.97 0.57
CA GLN A 65 16.99 5.05 0.26
C GLN A 65 17.11 3.96 1.30
N THR A 66 16.92 4.30 2.57
CA THR A 66 16.96 3.32 3.63
C THR A 66 15.85 2.29 3.47
N ILE A 67 14.64 2.75 3.16
CA ILE A 67 13.52 1.84 2.96
C ILE A 67 13.82 0.91 1.79
N ASP A 68 14.35 1.45 0.71
CA ASP A 68 14.62 0.64 -0.46
C ASP A 68 15.69 -0.42 -0.16
N ARG A 69 16.67 -0.08 0.65
CA ARG A 69 17.70 -1.05 1.01
C ARG A 69 17.16 -2.15 1.91
N GLU A 70 16.26 -1.81 2.82
CA GLU A 70 15.76 -2.78 3.77
C GLU A 70 14.73 -3.71 3.16
N TRP A 71 14.00 -3.25 2.15
CA TRP A 71 13.02 -4.09 1.46
C TRP A 71 13.24 -4.00 -0.05
N PRO A 72 14.34 -4.59 -0.54
CA PRO A 72 14.72 -4.40 -1.94
C PRO A 72 13.70 -5.01 -2.90
N GLY A 73 13.49 -4.31 -3.99
CA GLY A 73 12.64 -4.84 -5.05
C GLY A 73 11.15 -4.59 -4.87
N VAL A 74 10.75 -3.96 -3.79
CA VAL A 74 9.33 -3.74 -3.52
C VAL A 74 8.92 -2.31 -3.79
N LEU A 75 9.82 -1.36 -3.53
CA LEU A 75 9.50 0.05 -3.59
C LEU A 75 9.55 0.60 -4.99
N GLN A 76 8.51 1.33 -5.38
CA GLN A 76 8.50 2.07 -6.63
C GLN A 76 8.28 3.52 -6.25
N VAL A 77 9.19 4.41 -6.58
CA VAL A 77 9.11 5.81 -6.21
C VAL A 77 8.63 6.61 -7.41
N LEU A 78 7.51 7.32 -7.22
CA LEU A 78 6.97 8.17 -8.26
C LEU A 78 7.15 9.60 -7.81
N ARG A 79 7.93 10.38 -8.53
CA ARG A 79 8.20 11.74 -8.11
C ARG A 79 7.46 12.72 -8.98
N LEU A 80 6.61 13.51 -8.35
CA LEU A 80 5.89 14.55 -9.06
C LEU A 80 6.72 15.82 -9.03
N PRO A 81 6.72 16.58 -10.10
CA PRO A 81 7.63 17.74 -10.18
C PRO A 81 7.27 18.87 -9.24
N VAL A 82 6.00 19.03 -8.92
CA VAL A 82 5.59 20.09 -8.02
C VAL A 82 4.59 19.56 -7.04
N CYS A 83 4.51 20.19 -5.89
CA CYS A 83 3.56 19.79 -4.86
C CYS A 83 2.16 20.21 -5.29
N GLY A 84 1.33 19.27 -5.55
CA GLY A 84 -0.01 19.55 -6.07
C GLY A 84 -1.16 19.09 -5.20
N GLY A 85 -0.87 18.55 -4.04
CA GLY A 85 -1.91 18.16 -3.10
C GLY A 85 -2.15 16.67 -3.11
N ILE A 86 -2.80 16.21 -2.05
CA ILE A 86 -2.97 14.79 -1.82
C ILE A 86 -3.85 14.11 -2.87
N ALA A 87 -4.88 14.78 -3.34
CA ALA A 87 -5.77 14.15 -4.32
C ALA A 87 -5.03 13.85 -5.61
N ARG A 88 -4.18 14.78 -6.04
CA ARG A 88 -3.42 14.59 -7.25
C ARG A 88 -2.38 13.52 -7.07
N ALA A 89 -1.73 13.49 -5.91
CA ALA A 89 -0.72 12.48 -5.64
C ALA A 89 -1.34 11.10 -5.60
N LEU A 90 -2.51 10.96 -4.98
CA LEU A 90 -3.17 9.66 -4.93
C LEU A 90 -3.62 9.21 -6.31
N ALA A 91 -4.13 10.12 -7.12
CA ALA A 91 -4.56 9.75 -8.47
C ALA A 91 -3.37 9.24 -9.29
N ALA A 92 -2.23 9.92 -9.19
CA ALA A 92 -1.06 9.50 -9.92
C ALA A 92 -0.58 8.14 -9.41
N GLY A 93 -0.64 7.93 -8.09
CA GLY A 93 -0.20 6.67 -7.52
C GLY A 93 -1.08 5.50 -7.90
N VAL A 94 -2.39 5.71 -7.97
CA VAL A 94 -3.29 4.65 -8.37
C VAL A 94 -2.95 4.17 -9.77
N GLU A 95 -2.66 5.12 -10.65
CA GLU A 95 -2.30 4.75 -12.01
C GLU A 95 -1.00 3.97 -12.06
N ALA A 96 -0.09 4.22 -11.15
CA ALA A 96 1.21 3.56 -11.15
C ALA A 96 1.17 2.18 -10.51
N CYS A 97 0.16 1.88 -9.72
CA CYS A 97 0.09 0.58 -9.05
C CYS A 97 -0.17 -0.54 -10.03
N ARG A 98 0.57 -1.64 -9.90
CA ARG A 98 0.39 -2.78 -10.79
C ARG A 98 -0.77 -3.64 -10.40
N ASN A 99 -1.12 -3.67 -9.13
CA ASN A 99 -2.12 -4.60 -8.64
C ASN A 99 -3.47 -3.97 -8.54
N GLU A 100 -4.50 -4.81 -8.57
CA GLU A 100 -5.84 -4.33 -8.45
C GLU A 100 -6.15 -3.89 -7.05
N TRP A 101 -5.61 -4.59 -6.07
CA TRP A 101 -5.87 -4.26 -4.68
C TRP A 101 -4.82 -3.27 -4.22
N ILE A 102 -5.27 -2.17 -3.64
CA ILE A 102 -4.38 -1.10 -3.22
C ILE A 102 -4.67 -0.75 -1.78
N ALA A 103 -3.65 -0.84 -0.95
CA ALA A 103 -3.76 -0.46 0.45
C ALA A 103 -3.22 0.94 0.58
N ARG A 104 -4.10 1.90 0.78
CA ARG A 104 -3.67 3.26 0.97
C ARG A 104 -3.22 3.49 2.40
N MET A 105 -2.13 4.21 2.57
CA MET A 105 -1.58 4.50 3.89
C MET A 105 -1.01 5.89 3.92
N ASP A 106 -1.32 6.66 4.95
CA ASP A 106 -0.73 7.97 5.10
C ASP A 106 0.67 7.84 5.67
N SER A 107 1.54 8.77 5.35
CA SER A 107 2.94 8.65 5.72
C SER A 107 3.21 8.94 7.19
N ASP A 108 2.20 9.29 7.97
CA ASP A 108 2.36 9.53 9.39
C ASP A 108 1.52 8.59 10.24
N ASP A 109 0.96 7.53 9.67
CA ASP A 109 0.19 6.56 10.42
C ASP A 109 0.97 5.27 10.57
N ILE A 110 0.55 4.43 11.49
CA ILE A 110 1.16 3.13 11.69
C ILE A 110 0.06 2.10 11.61
N ALA A 111 0.26 1.08 10.81
CA ALA A 111 -0.73 0.05 10.60
C ALA A 111 -0.52 -1.09 11.57
N CYS A 112 -1.60 -1.72 12.00
CA CYS A 112 -1.48 -2.95 12.77
C CYS A 112 -0.89 -4.03 11.87
N PRO A 113 -0.14 -4.96 12.43
CA PRO A 113 0.57 -5.94 11.59
C PRO A 113 -0.32 -6.80 10.72
N ASP A 114 -1.56 -7.01 11.11
CA ASP A 114 -2.46 -7.86 10.35
C ASP A 114 -3.55 -7.08 9.63
N ARG A 115 -3.36 -5.78 9.45
CA ARG A 115 -4.37 -4.96 8.78
C ARG A 115 -4.69 -5.47 7.39
N CYS A 116 -3.68 -5.68 6.58
CA CYS A 116 -3.91 -6.07 5.19
C CYS A 116 -4.42 -7.50 5.10
N GLU A 117 -3.95 -8.37 5.98
CA GLU A 117 -4.47 -9.71 6.01
C GLU A 117 -5.96 -9.72 6.30
N LYS A 118 -6.40 -8.93 7.27
CA LYS A 118 -7.80 -8.88 7.61
C LYS A 118 -8.63 -8.33 6.46
N GLN A 119 -8.13 -7.31 5.79
CA GLN A 119 -8.86 -6.72 4.69
C GLN A 119 -8.94 -7.66 3.49
N LEU A 120 -7.84 -8.35 3.19
CA LEU A 120 -7.85 -9.28 2.08
C LEU A 120 -8.77 -10.46 2.38
N ARG A 121 -8.76 -10.94 3.62
CA ARG A 121 -9.64 -12.04 3.99
C ARG A 121 -11.09 -11.64 3.83
N ARG A 122 -11.42 -10.42 4.23
CA ARG A 122 -12.78 -9.95 4.12
C ARG A 122 -13.22 -9.84 2.68
N TYR A 123 -12.35 -9.33 1.81
CA TYR A 123 -12.69 -9.23 0.41
C TYR A 123 -12.81 -10.60 -0.23
N ALA A 124 -11.99 -11.56 0.15
CA ALA A 124 -12.10 -12.89 -0.38
C ALA A 124 -13.40 -13.54 0.04
N GLU A 125 -13.83 -13.31 1.26
CA GLU A 125 -15.07 -13.87 1.74
C GLU A 125 -16.26 -13.24 1.03
N GLU A 126 -16.20 -11.95 0.77
CA GLU A 126 -17.28 -11.30 0.09
C GLU A 126 -17.34 -11.73 -1.37
N ALA A 127 -16.22 -12.02 -1.96
CA ALA A 127 -16.19 -12.41 -3.35
C ALA A 127 -16.87 -13.74 -3.57
N VAL A 128 -16.85 -14.59 -2.57
CA VAL A 128 -17.51 -15.86 -2.72
C VAL A 128 -19.00 -15.64 -2.86
N GLY A 129 -19.52 -14.67 -2.20
CA GLY A 129 -20.94 -14.43 -2.28
C GLY A 129 -21.37 -13.55 -3.38
N LYS A 130 -20.50 -12.83 -4.02
CA LYS A 130 -20.88 -11.97 -5.03
C LYS A 130 -19.99 -12.09 -6.11
N SER A 131 -20.38 -11.99 -7.16
CA SER A 131 -19.50 -12.09 -8.20
C SER A 131 -18.71 -10.92 -8.30
N LEU A 132 -18.42 -10.39 -7.60
CA LEU A 132 -17.60 -9.47 -7.52
C LEU A 132 -17.12 -8.58 -8.33
N GLY A 133 -17.38 -7.79 -8.11
CA GLY A 133 -17.07 -6.79 -8.68
C GLY A 133 -15.85 -6.50 -8.91
N LYS A 134 -15.51 -6.25 -9.71
CA LYS A 134 -14.42 -6.13 -9.87
C LYS A 134 -13.97 -4.95 -10.20
N LYS A 135 -12.93 -4.77 -10.02
CA LYS A 135 -12.31 -3.70 -10.21
C LYS A 135 -12.33 -3.39 -11.60
N ALA A 136 -12.62 -4.25 -12.35
CA ALA A 136 -12.59 -3.97 -13.73
C ALA A 136 -13.50 -2.88 -14.10
N GLU A 137 -14.61 -2.77 -13.49
CA GLU A 137 -15.48 -1.77 -13.85
C GLU A 137 -15.13 -0.47 -13.36
N GLN A 138 -14.39 -0.37 -12.37
CA GLN A 138 -14.05 0.87 -11.83
C GLN A 138 -12.60 1.08 -11.81
N GLY A 139 -11.86 0.44 -12.64
CA GLY A 139 -10.43 0.60 -12.64
C GLY A 139 -9.87 -0.07 -11.42
N LYS A 140 -8.91 0.48 -10.80
CA LYS A 140 -8.29 -0.15 -9.68
C LYS A 140 -9.09 0.12 -8.47
N LEU A 141 -10.21 -0.58 -8.35
CA LEU A 141 -11.02 -0.37 -7.29
C LEU A 141 -10.80 -1.12 -6.08
N GLY A 142 -10.03 -2.06 -6.04
CA GLY A 142 -9.83 -2.79 -4.83
C GLY A 142 -9.05 -2.04 -3.79
N LEU A 143 -9.53 -0.89 -3.44
CA LEU A 143 -8.81 -0.07 -2.50
C LEU A 143 -9.00 -0.53 -1.08
N LEU A 144 -7.95 -0.96 -0.45
CA LEU A 144 -7.99 -1.36 0.93
C LEU A 144 -7.73 -0.13 1.76
N SER A 145 -8.73 0.67 1.93
CA SER A 145 -8.51 1.88 2.61
C SER A 145 -8.69 1.78 4.06
N GLY A 146 -8.40 2.74 4.74
CA GLY A 146 -8.71 2.73 6.07
C GLY A 146 -7.60 2.92 6.93
N LYS A 147 -7.78 3.67 7.88
CA LYS A 147 -6.85 3.80 8.78
C LYS A 147 -7.18 2.92 9.74
N ILE A 148 -7.49 1.84 9.61
CA ILE A 148 -7.83 1.02 10.54
C ILE A 148 -6.81 0.57 11.22
N ALA A 149 -6.56 0.86 12.20
CA ALA A 149 -5.45 0.42 12.95
C ALA A 149 -5.64 -0.87 13.60
#